data_6c7a47f8212ba236578a6a8b0a66453b
#
_entry.id   6c7a47f8212ba236578a6a8b0a66453b
#
_cell.length_a   1.000
_cell.length_b   1.000
_cell.length_c   1.000
_cell.angle_alpha   90.00
_cell.angle_beta   90.00
_cell.angle_gamma   90.00
#
_symmetry.space_group_name_H-M   'P 1'
#
loop_
_entity.id
_entity.type
_entity.pdbx_description
1 polymer ?
#
loop_
_entity_poly.entity_id
_entity_poly.type
_entity_poly.pdbx_seq_one_letter_code
_entity_poly.pdbx_strand_id
1 'polypeptide(L)'
;MQDEFISVGRVVLAPMEGVLDPQLRDLLTRHNDYDLCVTEFVRVVDSLLPEHVYYRLCPELHQGGFTSSGTPVRVQLLGQSPQWLAENAARAVALGSQ
;
A
#
# COMPACT_ATOMS: atom_id res chain seq x y z
N MET A 1 -8.73 -6.93 -20.44
CA MET A 1 -8.17 -6.63 -20.06
C MET A 1 -7.86 -6.54 -19.73
N GLN A 2 -8.08 -6.69 -19.77
CA GLN A 2 -7.80 -6.56 -19.31
C GLN A 2 -7.71 -6.73 -18.79
N ASP A 3 -8.14 -7.25 -18.91
CA ASP A 3 -7.97 -7.31 -18.26
C ASP A 3 -8.05 -7.56 -17.75
N GLU A 4 -8.10 -7.95 -17.76
CA GLU A 4 -7.99 -8.05 -17.11
C GLU A 4 -7.91 -7.67 -16.45
N PHE A 5 -8.05 -7.66 -16.63
CA PHE A 5 -8.02 -7.19 -16.14
C PHE A 5 -8.63 -6.66 -16.24
N ILE A 6 -8.80 -6.70 -16.69
CA ILE A 6 -9.22 -6.18 -16.72
C ILE A 6 -9.85 -5.97 -16.74
N SER A 7 -10.10 -6.50 -16.98
CA SER A 7 -10.64 -6.29 -16.86
C SER A 7 -11.45 -5.74 -16.38
N VAL A 8 -11.48 -6.17 -16.37
CA VAL A 8 -12.62 -5.49 -15.90
C VAL A 8 -12.36 -4.25 -15.10
N GLY A 9 -11.74 -3.33 -15.64
CA GLY A 9 -11.83 -2.00 -15.19
C GLY A 9 -11.34 -1.64 -13.81
N ARG A 10 -10.41 -2.38 -13.23
CA ARG A 10 -9.76 -1.94 -12.00
C ARG A 10 -8.63 -0.98 -12.35
N VAL A 11 -8.61 0.17 -11.66
CA VAL A 11 -7.57 1.17 -11.85
C VAL A 11 -6.75 1.26 -10.57
N VAL A 12 -5.47 0.94 -10.67
CA VAL A 12 -4.55 0.90 -9.53
C VAL A 12 -3.54 2.02 -9.68
N LEU A 13 -3.40 2.82 -8.61
CA LEU A 13 -2.35 3.81 -8.54
C LEU A 13 -1.08 3.13 -8.02
N ALA A 14 -0.13 2.91 -8.92
CA ALA A 14 1.13 2.26 -8.60
C ALA A 14 2.11 3.27 -8.00
N PRO A 15 3.02 2.81 -7.14
CA PRO A 15 4.04 3.70 -6.60
C PRO A 15 5.03 4.12 -7.67
N MET A 16 5.51 5.37 -7.54
CA MET A 16 6.62 5.87 -8.35
C MET A 16 7.71 6.27 -7.37
N GLU A 17 8.76 5.48 -7.32
CA GLU A 17 9.83 5.65 -6.34
C GLU A 17 10.38 7.06 -6.37
N GLY A 18 10.46 7.70 -5.20
CA GLY A 18 10.96 9.05 -5.06
C GLY A 18 10.00 10.15 -5.54
N VAL A 19 8.83 9.78 -6.08
CA VAL A 19 7.89 10.75 -6.63
C VAL A 19 6.55 10.69 -5.92
N LEU A 20 5.96 9.50 -5.78
CA LEU A 20 4.64 9.34 -5.20
C LEU A 20 4.75 9.13 -3.69
N ASP A 21 4.52 10.19 -2.93
CA ASP A 21 4.47 10.16 -1.47
C ASP A 21 3.01 10.14 -1.00
N PRO A 22 2.76 10.03 0.33
CA PRO A 22 1.39 10.00 0.83
C PRO A 22 0.58 11.26 0.49
N GLN A 23 1.21 12.42 0.44
CA GLN A 23 0.50 13.66 0.13
C GLN A 23 0.05 13.68 -1.32
N LEU A 24 0.93 13.28 -2.23
CA LEU A 24 0.58 13.21 -3.66
C LEU A 24 -0.44 12.11 -3.90
N ARG A 25 -0.31 10.97 -3.22
CA ARG A 25 -1.27 9.88 -3.29
C ARG A 25 -2.67 10.36 -2.89
N ASP A 26 -2.76 11.10 -1.79
CA ASP A 26 -4.03 11.64 -1.32
C ASP A 26 -4.61 12.63 -2.32
N LEU A 27 -3.77 13.51 -2.87
CA LEU A 27 -4.19 14.51 -3.86
C LEU A 27 -4.72 13.83 -5.13
N LEU A 28 -3.98 12.85 -5.66
CA LEU A 28 -4.37 12.18 -6.90
C LEU A 28 -5.67 11.41 -6.74
N THR A 29 -5.89 10.78 -5.58
CA THR A 29 -7.12 10.00 -5.35
C THR A 29 -8.32 10.89 -5.10
N ARG A 30 -8.13 12.13 -4.69
CA ARG A 30 -9.26 13.08 -4.57
C ARG A 30 -9.76 13.56 -5.93
N HIS A 31 -8.90 13.57 -6.94
CA HIS A 31 -9.22 14.13 -8.25
C HIS A 31 -9.42 13.08 -9.32
N ASN A 32 -9.16 11.82 -9.02
CA ASN A 32 -9.27 10.71 -9.97
C ASN A 32 -9.84 9.48 -9.27
N ASP A 33 -10.51 8.64 -10.05
CA ASP A 33 -11.10 7.42 -9.52
C ASP A 33 -10.10 6.27 -9.61
N TYR A 34 -9.54 5.90 -8.46
CA TYR A 34 -8.69 4.72 -8.34
C TYR A 34 -9.39 3.69 -7.47
N ASP A 35 -9.24 2.42 -7.82
CA ASP A 35 -9.78 1.32 -7.03
C ASP A 35 -8.87 0.93 -5.88
N LEU A 36 -7.57 1.18 -6.03
CA LEU A 36 -6.56 0.78 -5.06
C LEU A 36 -5.30 1.61 -5.27
N CYS A 37 -4.66 1.97 -4.16
CA CYS A 37 -3.30 2.51 -4.17
C CYS A 37 -2.35 1.47 -3.60
N VAL A 38 -1.14 1.39 -4.15
CA VAL A 38 -0.08 0.53 -3.63
C VAL A 38 1.09 1.42 -3.22
N THR A 39 1.63 1.20 -2.02
CA THR A 39 2.77 1.98 -1.54
C THR A 39 4.07 1.52 -2.20
N GLU A 40 5.11 2.32 -2.03
CA GLU A 40 6.45 1.82 -2.28
C GLU A 40 6.70 0.63 -1.35
N PHE A 41 7.61 -0.27 -1.75
CA PHE A 41 7.80 -1.50 -1.00
C PHE A 41 8.58 -1.28 0.29
N VAL A 42 8.25 -2.08 1.29
CA VAL A 42 9.02 -2.22 2.53
C VAL A 42 9.92 -3.43 2.36
N ARG A 43 11.23 -3.25 2.56
CA ARG A 43 12.16 -4.36 2.47
C ARG A 43 12.12 -5.19 3.75
N VAL A 44 11.87 -6.49 3.58
CA VAL A 44 11.82 -7.45 4.68
C VAL A 44 13.00 -8.39 4.54
N VAL A 45 13.84 -8.48 5.57
CA VAL A 45 15.03 -9.33 5.55
C VAL A 45 14.84 -10.50 6.50
N ASP A 46 15.03 -10.30 7.80
CA ASP A 46 15.05 -11.39 8.77
C ASP A 46 14.39 -11.02 10.09
N SER A 47 13.43 -10.11 10.08
CA SER A 47 12.78 -9.67 11.31
C SER A 47 11.39 -9.13 11.05
N LEU A 48 10.59 -9.10 12.12
CA LEU A 48 9.31 -8.40 12.12
C LEU A 48 9.58 -6.91 12.33
N LEU A 49 9.21 -6.10 11.34
CA LEU A 49 9.49 -4.67 11.36
C LEU A 49 8.61 -3.95 12.39
N PRO A 50 9.14 -2.90 13.04
CA PRO A 50 8.35 -2.12 13.99
C PRO A 50 7.20 -1.40 13.29
N GLU A 51 6.15 -1.11 14.04
CA GLU A 51 4.95 -0.47 13.49
C GLU A 51 5.25 0.90 12.87
N HIS A 52 6.18 1.66 13.43
CA HIS A 52 6.47 3.00 12.92
C HIS A 52 6.99 2.98 11.47
N VAL A 53 7.61 1.88 11.04
CA VAL A 53 8.06 1.74 9.64
C VAL A 53 6.86 1.76 8.71
N TYR A 54 5.81 1.05 9.07
CA TYR A 54 4.58 0.98 8.27
C TYR A 54 3.86 2.33 8.26
N TYR A 55 3.74 2.98 9.42
CA TYR A 55 3.05 4.27 9.51
C TYR A 55 3.80 5.38 8.78
N ARG A 56 5.13 5.33 8.76
CA ARG A 56 5.92 6.31 8.03
C ARG A 56 5.70 6.18 6.52
N LEU A 57 5.65 4.95 6.02
CA LEU A 57 5.44 4.69 4.61
C LEU A 57 3.98 4.91 4.20
N CYS A 58 3.07 4.56 5.08
CA CYS A 58 1.63 4.56 4.81
C CYS A 58 0.86 5.19 5.97
N PRO A 59 0.87 6.54 6.08
CA PRO A 59 0.10 7.21 7.14
C PRO A 59 -1.40 6.92 7.07
N GLU A 60 -1.90 6.51 5.90
CA GLU A 60 -3.30 6.13 5.73
C GLU A 60 -3.71 4.99 6.65
N LEU A 61 -2.76 4.23 7.18
CA LEU A 61 -3.06 3.19 8.17
C LEU A 61 -3.74 3.77 9.42
N HIS A 62 -3.47 5.03 9.76
CA HIS A 62 -4.15 5.72 10.85
C HIS A 62 -5.62 6.01 10.55
N GLN A 63 -6.03 5.87 9.29
CA GLN A 63 -7.38 6.10 8.81
C GLN A 63 -8.02 4.81 8.29
N GLY A 64 -7.64 3.67 8.85
CA GLY A 64 -8.18 2.39 8.43
C GLY A 64 -7.64 1.86 7.11
N GLY A 65 -6.55 2.45 6.58
CA GLY A 65 -5.96 2.01 5.33
C GLY A 65 -6.60 2.66 4.09
N PHE A 66 -7.17 3.86 4.26
CA PHE A 66 -7.80 4.57 3.14
C PHE A 66 -7.25 5.99 3.02
N THR A 67 -7.25 6.52 1.80
CA THR A 67 -6.99 7.95 1.59
C THR A 67 -8.17 8.76 2.10
N SER A 68 -8.03 10.10 2.12
CA SER A 68 -9.11 10.97 2.60
C SER A 68 -10.37 10.84 1.74
N SER A 69 -10.24 10.48 0.47
CA SER A 69 -11.38 10.28 -0.43
C SER A 69 -11.93 8.86 -0.39
N GLY A 70 -11.35 7.97 0.44
CA GLY A 70 -11.87 6.62 0.62
C GLY A 70 -11.25 5.56 -0.27
N THR A 71 -10.14 5.86 -0.96
CA THR A 71 -9.45 4.87 -1.78
C THR A 71 -8.60 3.97 -0.88
N PRO A 72 -8.73 2.64 -0.99
CA PRO A 72 -7.93 1.72 -0.17
C PRO A 72 -6.45 1.78 -0.54
N VAL A 73 -5.59 1.62 0.45
CA VAL A 73 -4.14 1.65 0.28
C VAL A 73 -3.57 0.33 0.76
N ARG A 74 -2.76 -0.29 -0.08
CA ARG A 74 -2.09 -1.56 0.22
C ARG A 74 -0.60 -1.34 0.39
N VAL A 75 -0.06 -1.82 1.52
CA VAL A 75 1.38 -1.82 1.75
C VAL A 75 1.99 -2.95 0.94
N GLN A 76 3.09 -2.64 0.25
CA GLN A 76 3.82 -3.61 -0.55
C GLN A 76 5.07 -4.06 0.19
N LEU A 77 5.30 -5.37 0.24
CA LEU A 77 6.48 -5.96 0.88
C LEU A 77 7.38 -6.59 -0.15
N LEU A 78 8.70 -6.52 0.08
CA LEU A 78 9.68 -7.16 -0.78
C LEU A 78 10.72 -7.86 0.10
N GLY A 79 10.97 -9.13 -0.19
CA GLY A 79 11.96 -9.93 0.53
C GLY A 79 12.08 -11.32 -0.04
N GLN A 80 13.00 -12.10 0.52
CA GLN A 80 13.26 -13.46 0.05
C GLN A 80 12.81 -14.52 1.03
N SER A 81 12.60 -14.19 2.31
CA SER A 81 12.20 -15.16 3.32
C SER A 81 10.67 -15.26 3.36
N PRO A 82 10.10 -16.42 2.98
CA PRO A 82 8.63 -16.58 3.05
C PRO A 82 8.08 -16.39 4.46
N GLN A 83 8.82 -16.85 5.48
CA GLN A 83 8.40 -16.72 6.87
C GLN A 83 8.28 -15.25 7.26
N TRP A 84 9.33 -14.46 7.02
CA TRP A 84 9.31 -13.05 7.44
C TRP A 84 8.37 -12.21 6.58
N LEU A 85 8.19 -12.58 5.31
CA LEU A 85 7.18 -11.92 4.49
C LEU A 85 5.78 -12.18 5.03
N ALA A 86 5.48 -13.42 5.44
CA ALA A 86 4.18 -13.75 5.99
C ALA A 86 3.91 -13.02 7.31
N GLU A 87 4.93 -12.97 8.20
CA GLU A 87 4.78 -12.29 9.49
C GLU A 87 4.58 -10.79 9.31
N ASN A 88 5.34 -10.18 8.41
CA ASN A 88 5.20 -8.75 8.15
C ASN A 88 3.89 -8.42 7.41
N ALA A 89 3.45 -9.31 6.52
CA ALA A 89 2.16 -9.15 5.85
C ALA A 89 1.01 -9.18 6.86
N ALA A 90 1.07 -10.10 7.82
CA ALA A 90 0.07 -10.19 8.88
C ALA A 90 0.07 -8.90 9.72
N ARG A 91 1.23 -8.35 10.04
CA ARG A 91 1.31 -7.07 10.77
C ARG A 91 0.72 -5.93 9.96
N ALA A 92 1.07 -5.84 8.68
CA ALA A 92 0.54 -4.78 7.83
C ALA A 92 -1.00 -4.81 7.76
N VAL A 93 -1.57 -6.00 7.63
CA VAL A 93 -3.03 -6.17 7.63
C VAL A 93 -3.61 -5.79 8.99
N ALA A 94 -2.97 -6.20 10.08
CA ALA A 94 -3.44 -5.86 11.43
C ALA A 94 -3.42 -4.35 11.66
N LEU A 95 -2.51 -3.63 11.01
CA LEU A 95 -2.44 -2.17 11.11
C LEU A 95 -3.41 -1.45 10.18
N GLY A 96 -4.04 -2.16 9.26
CA GLY A 96 -5.07 -1.61 8.39
C GLY A 96 -4.80 -1.66 6.88
N SER A 97 -3.70 -2.29 6.45
CA SER A 97 -3.41 -2.41 5.02
C SER A 97 -4.50 -3.20 4.31
N GLN A 98 -4.88 -2.71 3.17
CA GLN A 98 -5.89 -3.34 2.31
C GLN A 98 -5.20 -4.26 1.26
#